data_1c47bad9571c9d23fe6f4390e7bac350
#
_entry.id   1c47bad9571c9d23fe6f4390e7bac350
#
_cell.length_a   1.000
_cell.length_b   1.000
_cell.length_c   1.000
_cell.angle_alpha   90.00
_cell.angle_beta   90.00
_cell.angle_gamma   90.00
#
_symmetry.space_group_name_H-M   'P 1'
#
loop_
_entity.id
_entity.type
_entity.pdbx_description
1 polymer ?
#
loop_
_entity_poly.entity_id
_entity_poly.type
_entity_poly.pdbx_seq_one_letter_code
_entity_poly.pdbx_strand_id
1 'polypeptide(L)'
;MIVISIIIILVSVALPQYQKTIMHTRETILSYDLNTMRKLIDEYAADKGKLPQSLDDLVTAGYMREVPKDPITDNKDWNIVTGDDPYSTEGGTGITDVHSSSSEVSTAGTPYSEW
;
A
#
# COMPACT_ATOMS: atom_id res chain seq x y z
N MET A 1 43.10 7.88 19.30
CA MET A 1 42.78 6.47 19.02
C MET A 1 41.53 5.99 19.72
N ILE A 2 41.36 6.28 21.01
CA ILE A 2 40.15 5.88 21.74
C ILE A 2 38.88 6.51 21.16
N VAL A 3 38.91 7.79 20.78
CA VAL A 3 37.80 8.51 20.19
C VAL A 3 37.37 7.90 18.86
N ILE A 4 38.32 7.54 18.01
CA ILE A 4 38.05 6.91 16.71
C ILE A 4 37.42 5.53 16.91
N SER A 5 37.88 4.76 17.90
CA SER A 5 37.33 3.44 18.24
C SER A 5 35.87 3.56 18.68
N ILE A 6 35.54 4.54 19.50
CA ILE A 6 34.18 4.81 19.95
C ILE A 6 33.26 5.18 18.77
N ILE A 7 33.73 6.03 17.86
CA ILE A 7 32.96 6.43 16.67
C ILE A 7 32.67 5.21 15.80
N ILE A 8 33.62 4.34 15.57
CA ILE A 8 33.44 3.12 14.76
C ILE A 8 32.40 2.21 15.40
N ILE A 9 32.43 2.03 16.71
CA ILE A 9 31.47 1.20 17.43
C ILE A 9 30.06 1.78 17.32
N LEU A 10 29.90 3.08 17.51
CA LEU A 10 28.61 3.75 17.40
C LEU A 10 28.02 3.64 15.99
N VAL A 11 28.83 3.82 14.96
CA VAL A 11 28.40 3.67 13.56
C VAL A 11 27.97 2.24 13.27
N SER A 12 28.70 1.24 13.78
CA SER A 12 28.35 -0.17 13.59
C SER A 12 27.00 -0.55 14.20
N VAL A 13 26.63 0.06 15.33
CA VAL A 13 25.34 -0.19 15.99
C VAL A 13 24.21 0.55 15.28
N ALA A 14 24.45 1.77 14.80
CA ALA A 14 23.42 2.62 14.20
C ALA A 14 22.92 2.11 12.84
N LEU A 15 23.80 1.59 11.99
CA LEU A 15 23.45 1.18 10.62
C LEU A 15 22.37 0.07 10.56
N PRO A 16 22.48 -1.04 11.31
CA PRO A 16 21.44 -2.07 11.29
C PRO A 16 20.08 -1.57 11.77
N GLN A 17 20.05 -0.71 12.79
CA GLN A 17 18.83 -0.12 13.30
C GLN A 17 18.18 0.82 12.26
N TYR A 18 19.00 1.56 11.52
CA TYR A 18 18.52 2.46 10.50
C TYR A 18 17.79 1.71 9.37
N GLN A 19 18.35 0.60 8.89
CA GLN A 19 17.73 -0.23 7.85
C GLN A 19 16.40 -0.82 8.32
N LYS A 20 16.34 -1.30 9.55
CA LYS A 20 15.11 -1.83 10.14
C LYS A 20 14.04 -0.74 10.26
N THR A 21 14.43 0.47 10.63
CA THR A 21 13.52 1.61 10.74
C THR A 21 12.96 2.00 9.37
N ILE A 22 13.78 1.99 8.32
CA ILE A 22 13.33 2.27 6.95
C ILE A 22 12.29 1.24 6.50
N MET A 23 12.52 -0.04 6.72
CA MET A 23 11.57 -1.09 6.36
C MET A 23 10.24 -0.92 7.10
N HIS A 24 10.30 -0.65 8.40
CA HIS A 24 9.10 -0.39 9.19
C HIS A 24 8.33 0.83 8.68
N THR A 25 9.03 1.88 8.29
CA THR A 25 8.42 3.08 7.70
C THR A 25 7.72 2.74 6.38
N ARG A 26 8.36 1.98 5.50
CA ARG A 26 7.76 1.54 4.24
C ARG A 26 6.51 0.70 4.46
N GLU A 27 6.55 -0.19 5.44
CA GLU A 27 5.40 -1.03 5.80
C GLU A 27 4.24 -0.19 6.33
N THR A 28 4.53 0.84 7.13
CA THR A 28 3.53 1.76 7.64
C THR A 28 2.88 2.55 6.50
N ILE A 29 3.67 3.04 5.54
CA ILE A 29 3.17 3.75 4.36
C ILE A 29 2.32 2.80 3.51
N LEU A 30 2.77 1.57 3.29
CA LEU A 30 2.01 0.58 2.53
C LEU A 30 0.65 0.32 3.16
N SER A 31 0.62 0.08 4.46
CA SER A 31 -0.62 -0.15 5.21
C SER A 31 -1.56 1.05 5.11
N TYR A 32 -1.03 2.24 5.25
CA TYR A 32 -1.80 3.48 5.10
C TYR A 32 -2.39 3.61 3.69
N ASP A 33 -1.57 3.39 2.66
CA ASP A 33 -2.00 3.50 1.26
C ASP A 33 -3.07 2.46 0.93
N LEU A 34 -2.90 1.22 1.38
CA LEU A 34 -3.89 0.16 1.18
C LEU A 34 -5.23 0.51 1.84
N ASN A 35 -5.19 0.94 3.09
CA ASN A 35 -6.40 1.31 3.82
C ASN A 35 -7.08 2.53 3.20
N THR A 36 -6.29 3.50 2.74
CA THR A 36 -6.82 4.69 2.07
C THR A 36 -7.51 4.31 0.76
N MET A 37 -6.87 3.49 -0.06
CA MET A 37 -7.46 3.05 -1.33
C MET A 37 -8.75 2.25 -1.11
N ARG A 38 -8.76 1.35 -0.12
CA ARG A 38 -9.94 0.57 0.23
C ARG A 38 -11.09 1.46 0.69
N LYS A 39 -10.79 2.47 1.50
CA LYS A 39 -11.77 3.46 1.95
C LYS A 39 -12.33 4.25 0.77
N LEU A 40 -11.48 4.69 -0.14
CA LEU A 40 -11.90 5.44 -1.32
C LEU A 40 -12.75 4.60 -2.28
N ILE A 41 -12.45 3.31 -2.39
CA ILE A 41 -13.27 2.37 -3.16
C ILE A 41 -14.69 2.30 -2.57
N ASP A 42 -14.79 2.20 -1.25
CA ASP A 42 -16.07 2.17 -0.55
C ASP A 42 -16.83 3.48 -0.71
N GLU A 43 -16.15 4.61 -0.57
CA GLU A 43 -16.75 5.94 -0.77
C GLU A 43 -17.25 6.12 -2.20
N TYR A 44 -16.46 5.72 -3.19
CA TYR A 44 -16.86 5.76 -4.59
C TYR A 44 -18.12 4.94 -4.82
N ALA A 45 -18.14 3.72 -4.29
CA ALA A 45 -19.28 2.83 -4.44
C ALA A 45 -20.55 3.43 -3.80
N ALA A 46 -20.43 4.03 -2.63
CA ALA A 46 -21.55 4.67 -1.94
C ALA A 46 -22.07 5.90 -2.70
N ASP A 47 -21.17 6.70 -3.27
CA ASP A 47 -21.53 7.94 -3.97
C ASP A 47 -22.05 7.69 -5.38
N LYS A 48 -21.43 6.75 -6.10
CA LYS A 48 -21.74 6.48 -7.51
C LYS A 48 -22.75 5.35 -7.71
N GLY A 49 -23.04 4.57 -6.68
CA GLY A 49 -23.94 3.44 -6.76
C GLY A 49 -23.35 2.25 -7.52
N LYS A 50 -22.03 2.19 -7.68
CA LYS A 50 -21.31 1.10 -8.34
C LYS A 50 -19.85 1.12 -7.93
N LEU A 51 -19.19 -0.04 -7.98
CA LEU A 51 -17.76 -0.14 -7.73
C LEU A 51 -16.95 0.47 -8.87
N PRO A 52 -15.76 1.03 -8.58
CA PRO A 52 -14.86 1.51 -9.64
C PRO A 52 -14.34 0.34 -10.47
N GLN A 53 -14.07 0.59 -11.74
CA GLN A 53 -13.52 -0.42 -12.65
C GLN A 53 -12.00 -0.47 -12.61
N SER A 54 -11.36 0.63 -12.16
CA SER A 54 -9.92 0.73 -12.00
C SER A 54 -9.60 1.74 -10.92
N LEU A 55 -8.35 1.75 -10.45
CA LEU A 55 -7.89 2.77 -9.51
C LEU A 55 -7.88 4.16 -10.16
N ASP A 56 -7.70 4.23 -11.48
CA ASP A 56 -7.77 5.48 -12.22
C ASP A 56 -9.15 6.13 -12.15
N ASP A 57 -10.21 5.36 -12.01
CA ASP A 57 -11.56 5.89 -11.83
C ASP A 57 -11.66 6.75 -10.57
N LEU A 58 -10.95 6.38 -9.50
CA LEU A 58 -10.88 7.17 -8.28
C LEU A 58 -10.18 8.51 -8.52
N VAL A 59 -9.15 8.52 -9.34
CA VAL A 59 -8.42 9.75 -9.72
C VAL A 59 -9.31 10.64 -10.58
N THR A 60 -9.95 10.07 -11.59
CA THR A 60 -10.83 10.79 -12.51
C THR A 60 -12.02 11.40 -11.78
N ALA A 61 -12.58 10.70 -10.82
CA ALA A 61 -13.71 11.16 -10.01
C ALA A 61 -13.33 12.16 -8.91
N GLY A 62 -12.04 12.40 -8.70
CA GLY A 62 -11.56 13.40 -7.75
C GLY A 62 -11.39 12.89 -6.32
N TYR A 63 -11.46 11.59 -6.07
CA TYR A 63 -11.27 11.02 -4.73
C TYR A 63 -9.81 10.98 -4.32
N MET A 64 -8.89 10.91 -5.28
CA MET A 64 -7.45 11.01 -5.04
C MET A 64 -6.80 11.77 -6.19
N ARG A 65 -5.64 12.37 -5.94
CA ARG A 65 -4.90 13.13 -6.97
C ARG A 65 -4.24 12.21 -7.97
N GLU A 66 -3.67 11.11 -7.48
CA GLU A 66 -3.00 10.11 -8.30
C GLU A 66 -2.97 8.80 -7.55
N VAL A 67 -2.80 7.70 -8.27
CA VAL A 67 -2.60 6.39 -7.67
C VAL A 67 -1.24 6.39 -6.99
N PRO A 68 -1.15 6.06 -5.68
CA PRO A 68 0.13 6.05 -4.98
C PRO A 68 1.02 4.93 -5.49
N LYS A 69 2.33 5.11 -5.36
CA LYS A 69 3.29 4.04 -5.61
C LYS A 69 3.36 3.11 -4.41
N ASP A 70 3.46 1.81 -4.69
CA ASP A 70 3.76 0.82 -3.67
C ASP A 70 5.18 1.09 -3.14
N PRO A 71 5.35 1.39 -1.85
CA PRO A 71 6.68 1.69 -1.30
C PRO A 71 7.63 0.49 -1.32
N ILE A 72 7.11 -0.72 -1.48
CA ILE A 72 7.92 -1.94 -1.53
C ILE A 72 8.43 -2.19 -2.95
N THR A 73 7.57 -2.06 -3.97
CA THR A 73 7.92 -2.28 -5.37
C THR A 73 8.38 -1.02 -6.09
N ASP A 74 8.08 0.15 -5.51
CA ASP A 74 8.32 1.48 -6.08
C ASP A 74 7.62 1.70 -7.43
N ASN A 75 6.54 1.00 -7.64
CA ASN A 75 5.71 1.08 -8.85
C ASN A 75 4.24 1.19 -8.48
N LYS A 76 3.40 1.59 -9.45
CA LYS A 76 1.95 1.67 -9.30
C LYS A 76 1.27 0.37 -9.75
N ASP A 77 1.90 -0.75 -9.51
CA ASP A 77 1.49 -2.09 -9.97
C ASP A 77 0.66 -2.85 -8.92
N TRP A 78 -0.31 -2.17 -8.33
CA TRP A 78 -1.19 -2.76 -7.33
C TRP A 78 -1.92 -3.98 -7.87
N ASN A 79 -2.05 -5.00 -7.02
CA ASN A 79 -2.79 -6.21 -7.34
C ASN A 79 -4.27 -5.98 -6.98
N ILE A 80 -5.09 -5.85 -8.00
CA ILE A 80 -6.49 -5.50 -7.86
C ILE A 80 -7.33 -6.77 -7.79
N VAL A 81 -8.20 -6.84 -6.78
CA VAL A 81 -9.19 -7.91 -6.66
C VAL A 81 -10.51 -7.39 -7.18
N THR A 82 -11.08 -8.09 -8.14
CA THR A 82 -12.40 -7.78 -8.70
C THR A 82 -13.42 -8.80 -8.23
N GLY A 83 -14.67 -8.39 -8.18
CA GLY A 83 -15.75 -9.27 -7.77
C GLY A 83 -17.10 -8.67 -8.14
N ASP A 84 -18.15 -9.34 -7.74
CA ASP A 84 -19.52 -8.88 -8.00
C ASP A 84 -19.77 -7.55 -7.29
N ASP A 85 -20.46 -6.66 -7.99
CA ASP A 85 -20.79 -5.33 -7.46
C ASP A 85 -22.09 -5.39 -6.67
N PRO A 86 -22.02 -5.32 -5.32
CA PRO A 86 -23.23 -5.36 -4.48
C PRO A 86 -24.04 -4.05 -4.54
N TYR A 87 -23.45 -2.97 -5.05
CA TYR A 87 -24.09 -1.66 -5.11
C TYR A 87 -24.84 -1.42 -6.42
N SER A 88 -24.55 -2.21 -7.46
CA SER A 88 -25.22 -2.07 -8.76
C SER A 88 -26.52 -2.88 -8.79
N THR A 89 -27.61 -2.24 -9.19
CA THR A 89 -28.90 -2.90 -9.37
C THR A 89 -28.96 -3.70 -10.66
N GLU A 90 -28.09 -3.39 -11.62
CA GLU A 90 -28.03 -4.06 -12.93
C GLU A 90 -27.05 -5.22 -12.95
N GLY A 91 -26.37 -5.47 -11.83
CA GLY A 91 -25.27 -6.42 -11.77
C GLY A 91 -24.00 -5.81 -12.32
N GLY A 92 -22.98 -6.65 -12.49
CA GLY A 92 -21.66 -6.25 -12.96
C GLY A 92 -20.57 -6.55 -11.97
N THR A 93 -19.35 -6.19 -12.33
CA THR A 93 -18.16 -6.40 -11.51
C THR A 93 -17.40 -5.09 -11.37
N GLY A 94 -16.58 -5.02 -10.34
CA GLY A 94 -15.70 -3.89 -10.10
C GLY A 94 -14.64 -4.25 -9.08
N ILE A 95 -13.83 -3.28 -8.69
CA ILE A 95 -12.78 -3.47 -7.70
C ILE A 95 -13.41 -3.64 -6.32
N THR A 96 -13.13 -4.77 -5.67
CA THR A 96 -13.57 -5.04 -4.29
C THR A 96 -12.46 -4.85 -3.27
N ASP A 97 -11.21 -5.03 -3.68
CA ASP A 97 -10.05 -4.91 -2.80
C ASP A 97 -8.79 -4.63 -3.62
N VAL A 98 -7.72 -4.29 -2.91
CA VAL A 98 -6.41 -4.04 -3.50
C VAL A 98 -5.34 -4.57 -2.56
N HIS A 99 -4.30 -5.17 -3.12
CA HIS A 99 -3.15 -5.68 -2.38
C HIS A 99 -1.85 -5.23 -3.04
N SER A 100 -0.76 -5.31 -2.29
CA SER A 100 0.57 -5.11 -2.86
C SER A 100 0.87 -6.25 -3.84
N SER A 101 1.56 -5.96 -4.92
CA SER A 101 2.04 -6.97 -5.88
C SER A 101 3.30 -7.68 -5.41
N SER A 102 3.93 -7.21 -4.33
CA SER A 102 5.15 -7.81 -3.80
C SER A 102 4.86 -9.13 -3.09
N SER A 103 5.64 -10.16 -3.43
CA SER A 103 5.60 -11.46 -2.74
C SER A 103 6.60 -11.53 -1.58
N GLU A 104 7.34 -10.47 -1.31
CA GLU A 104 8.29 -10.41 -0.21
C GLU A 104 7.58 -10.51 1.14
N VAL A 105 8.28 -11.06 2.12
CA VAL A 105 7.74 -11.24 3.47
C VAL A 105 8.04 -10.00 4.31
N SER A 106 7.04 -9.54 5.04
CA SER A 106 7.18 -8.38 5.93
C SER A 106 7.99 -8.72 7.19
N THR A 107 8.32 -7.69 7.96
CA THR A 107 8.97 -7.86 9.26
C THR A 107 8.10 -8.63 10.25
N ALA A 108 6.79 -8.66 10.04
CA ALA A 108 5.84 -9.42 10.86
C ALA A 108 5.69 -10.89 10.39
N GLY A 109 6.36 -11.28 9.31
CA GLY A 109 6.33 -12.65 8.81
C GLY A 109 5.22 -12.94 7.81
N THR A 110 4.42 -11.96 7.42
CA THR A 110 3.36 -12.12 6.41
C THR A 110 3.77 -11.52 5.07
N PRO A 111 3.49 -12.18 3.93
CA PRO A 111 3.77 -11.59 2.62
C PRO A 111 2.99 -10.30 2.40
N TYR A 112 3.60 -9.32 1.76
CA TYR A 112 2.92 -8.06 1.45
C TYR A 112 1.70 -8.25 0.55
N SER A 113 1.72 -9.27 -0.30
CA SER A 113 0.60 -9.58 -1.19
C SER A 113 -0.67 -10.02 -0.44
N GLU A 114 -0.56 -10.33 0.84
CA GLU A 114 -1.68 -10.69 1.70
C GLU A 114 -2.17 -9.53 2.58
N TRP A 115 -1.53 -8.41 2.50
CA TRP A 115 -1.88 -7.24 3.32
C TRP A 115 -3.16 -6.49 2.82
#